data_dd3b65eead267c609bf6d8847e4f6cfd
#
_entry.id   dd3b65eead267c609bf6d8847e4f6cfd
#
_cell.length_a   1.000
_cell.length_b   1.000
_cell.length_c   1.000
_cell.angle_alpha   90.00
_cell.angle_beta   90.00
_cell.angle_gamma   90.00
#
_symmetry.space_group_name_H-M   'P 1'
#
loop_
_entity.id
_entity.type
_entity.pdbx_description
1 polymer ?
#
loop_
_entity_poly.entity_id
_entity_poly.type
_entity_poly.pdbx_seq_one_letter_code
_entity_poly.pdbx_strand_id
1 'polypeptide(L)'
;MDFVFALHSHLPYVLNHGRWPHGSDWICEAAIDTYLPLLAQLEQLERDQIATPLTIGITPILANQLASPVFRDEQEAYFAQRLKTCGEAAESLAGTGDAHLLPLARYWERHLLELRDRFRKYNGDLAAAFRHHEEAGRVELISCAATHGFLPLLSRDESIRLQLGLGRAEHRRIFGRDPDGLWLPECAYRPRGPWQPIPGGPAIPDRAGIEEFVTEAGYRYFFVDSHLAAAGHAFRLYGASGGSAEGGEIVNSPYRAYRVAGSQGPTPVNAFVRDPVSSRQVWSRQEGYPGDEWYLEFHKIRWPGGLKYWRVSAPGSDLGDKQPYNPEQARHRAGDHARHFVSLLGRIAAQAGGQGGQGGQHAVQGGPASAPSAAPASSVIAVPFDTELFGHWWYEGVDFLGQVYRELGRQAVVTPVTARDHLRQLPADRAVHLTTGSWGANGDFSMWLNPGTEWTWPRLWAIEATFWDAAPSALAAPAQHLVLAQAAREMLLAMASDWQFIISTGAVTDYAVKRFTEHCSDAEFLISALMPDATHLSAAQSRAAELWERDHVFPEILGAIKLVSDGKALS
;
A
#
# COMPACT_ATOMS: atom_id res chain seq x y z
N MET A 1 14.92 7.67 19.66
CA MET A 1 14.32 6.58 18.87
C MET A 1 13.73 7.15 17.60
N ASP A 2 14.05 6.56 16.45
CA ASP A 2 13.49 7.00 15.19
C ASP A 2 12.02 6.62 15.04
N PHE A 3 11.29 7.37 14.22
CA PHE A 3 9.88 7.15 13.92
C PHE A 3 9.66 7.19 12.40
N VAL A 4 9.21 6.10 11.83
CA VAL A 4 8.91 5.97 10.41
C VAL A 4 7.39 5.87 10.24
N PHE A 5 6.79 6.92 9.67
CA PHE A 5 5.41 6.88 9.19
C PHE A 5 5.43 6.44 7.74
N ALA A 6 4.82 5.30 7.44
CA ALA A 6 4.77 4.76 6.09
C ALA A 6 3.33 4.64 5.60
N LEU A 7 3.08 5.12 4.40
CA LEU A 7 1.78 5.06 3.73
C LEU A 7 1.88 4.17 2.48
N HIS A 8 0.84 3.41 2.20
CA HIS A 8 0.72 2.55 1.03
C HIS A 8 -0.50 2.95 0.21
N SER A 9 -0.27 3.48 -0.98
CA SER A 9 -1.32 3.90 -1.92
C SER A 9 -1.50 2.83 -2.99
N HIS A 10 -2.71 2.27 -3.05
CA HIS A 10 -3.04 1.25 -4.03
C HIS A 10 -4.51 1.28 -4.43
N LEU A 11 -4.75 1.16 -5.73
CA LEU A 11 -6.02 0.77 -6.35
C LEU A 11 -5.73 -0.11 -7.55
N PRO A 12 -6.57 -1.11 -7.85
CA PRO A 12 -6.44 -1.88 -9.08
C PRO A 12 -6.63 -0.99 -10.31
N TYR A 13 -6.34 -1.51 -11.49
CA TYR A 13 -6.58 -0.76 -12.72
C TYR A 13 -8.07 -0.61 -12.97
N VAL A 14 -8.59 0.63 -12.97
CA VAL A 14 -10.02 0.93 -13.09
C VAL A 14 -10.37 1.83 -14.28
N LEU A 15 -9.40 2.49 -14.90
CA LEU A 15 -9.64 3.35 -16.05
C LEU A 15 -10.15 2.52 -17.24
N ASN A 16 -11.08 3.09 -18.01
CA ASN A 16 -11.73 2.44 -19.17
C ASN A 16 -12.57 1.18 -18.86
N HIS A 17 -12.83 0.90 -17.58
CA HIS A 17 -13.69 -0.21 -17.14
C HIS A 17 -15.06 0.25 -16.60
N GLY A 18 -15.59 1.33 -17.16
CA GLY A 18 -16.82 1.97 -16.70
C GLY A 18 -16.54 3.01 -15.61
N ARG A 19 -17.58 3.67 -15.12
CA ARG A 19 -17.47 4.70 -14.09
C ARG A 19 -17.94 4.23 -12.73
N TRP A 20 -19.23 3.96 -12.59
CA TRP A 20 -19.87 3.65 -11.33
C TRP A 20 -20.36 2.19 -11.31
N PRO A 21 -20.34 1.46 -10.18
CA PRO A 21 -19.90 1.92 -8.85
C PRO A 21 -18.40 1.74 -8.58
N HIS A 22 -17.65 0.95 -9.34
CA HIS A 22 -16.26 0.56 -9.08
C HIS A 22 -15.34 0.71 -10.30
N GLY A 23 -15.64 1.67 -11.17
CA GLY A 23 -14.78 2.04 -12.29
C GLY A 23 -13.94 3.29 -12.00
N SER A 24 -13.82 4.21 -12.98
CA SER A 24 -13.02 5.42 -12.83
C SER A 24 -13.49 6.36 -11.70
N ASP A 25 -14.76 6.29 -11.29
CA ASP A 25 -15.25 7.07 -10.13
C ASP A 25 -14.51 6.68 -8.83
N TRP A 26 -14.05 5.44 -8.69
CA TRP A 26 -13.31 4.98 -7.50
C TRP A 26 -11.96 5.70 -7.35
N ILE A 27 -11.15 5.75 -8.42
CA ILE A 27 -9.87 6.48 -8.37
C ILE A 27 -10.10 7.99 -8.25
N CYS A 28 -11.16 8.53 -8.86
CA CYS A 28 -11.52 9.95 -8.73
C CYS A 28 -11.93 10.30 -7.30
N GLU A 29 -12.68 9.43 -6.63
CA GLU A 29 -13.05 9.59 -5.23
C GLU A 29 -11.84 9.52 -4.30
N ALA A 30 -10.96 8.51 -4.48
CA ALA A 30 -9.72 8.41 -3.72
C ALA A 30 -8.80 9.64 -3.91
N ALA A 31 -8.75 10.18 -5.12
CA ALA A 31 -7.99 11.40 -5.40
C ALA A 31 -8.55 12.63 -4.66
N ILE A 32 -9.87 12.78 -4.59
CA ILE A 32 -10.52 13.89 -3.88
C ILE A 32 -10.43 13.72 -2.35
N ASP A 33 -10.66 12.51 -1.88
CA ASP A 33 -10.76 12.26 -0.44
C ASP A 33 -9.37 12.12 0.21
N THR A 34 -8.35 11.64 -0.54
CA THR A 34 -7.03 11.28 0.02
C THR A 34 -5.87 11.99 -0.66
N TYR A 35 -5.63 11.76 -1.97
CA TYR A 35 -4.34 12.14 -2.58
C TYR A 35 -4.18 13.65 -2.72
N LEU A 36 -5.21 14.38 -3.16
CA LEU A 36 -5.19 15.85 -3.24
C LEU A 36 -5.12 16.51 -1.86
N PRO A 37 -5.92 16.08 -0.85
CA PRO A 37 -5.76 16.55 0.52
C PRO A 37 -4.37 16.29 1.11
N LEU A 38 -3.78 15.11 0.88
CA LEU A 38 -2.43 14.76 1.34
C LEU A 38 -1.37 15.69 0.73
N LEU A 39 -1.41 15.91 -0.58
CA LEU A 39 -0.54 16.87 -1.27
C LEU A 39 -0.73 18.30 -0.73
N ALA A 40 -2.00 18.71 -0.47
CA ALA A 40 -2.30 19.99 0.15
C ALA A 40 -1.68 20.11 1.54
N GLN A 41 -1.74 19.04 2.33
CA GLN A 41 -1.19 19.00 3.69
C GLN A 41 0.34 19.06 3.67
N LEU A 42 0.99 18.35 2.74
CA LEU A 42 2.45 18.42 2.55
C LEU A 42 2.91 19.83 2.18
N GLU A 43 2.22 20.51 1.26
CA GLU A 43 2.51 21.92 0.91
C GLU A 43 2.24 22.87 2.09
N GLN A 44 1.23 22.59 2.93
CA GLN A 44 0.97 23.41 4.10
C GLN A 44 2.05 23.27 5.16
N LEU A 45 2.49 22.02 5.43
CA LEU A 45 3.59 21.77 6.37
C LEU A 45 4.90 22.40 5.89
N GLU A 46 5.14 22.40 4.58
CA GLU A 46 6.28 23.13 4.01
C GLU A 46 6.21 24.62 4.26
N ARG A 47 5.06 25.27 4.00
CA ARG A 47 4.87 26.71 4.29
C ARG A 47 5.07 27.02 5.77
N ASP A 48 4.65 26.11 6.64
CA ASP A 48 4.81 26.20 8.09
C ASP A 48 6.24 25.85 8.55
N GLN A 49 7.16 25.50 7.63
CA GLN A 49 8.53 25.08 7.89
C GLN A 49 8.65 23.85 8.80
N ILE A 50 7.70 22.93 8.70
CA ILE A 50 7.66 21.68 9.46
C ILE A 50 8.20 20.56 8.58
N ALA A 51 9.27 19.91 9.02
CA ALA A 51 9.82 18.73 8.35
C ALA A 51 8.82 17.58 8.42
N THR A 52 8.59 16.94 7.27
CA THR A 52 7.60 15.87 7.14
C THR A 52 8.25 14.67 6.44
N PRO A 53 9.24 14.00 7.06
CA PRO A 53 9.88 12.84 6.47
C PRO A 53 8.90 11.65 6.49
N LEU A 54 8.09 11.55 5.46
CA LEU A 54 7.07 10.53 5.26
C LEU A 54 7.54 9.54 4.19
N THR A 55 7.40 8.24 4.43
CA THR A 55 7.63 7.20 3.40
C THR A 55 6.30 6.88 2.75
N ILE A 56 6.18 7.08 1.43
CA ILE A 56 4.93 6.88 0.68
C ILE A 56 5.15 5.81 -0.39
N GLY A 57 4.47 4.68 -0.26
CA GLY A 57 4.35 3.67 -1.29
C GLY A 57 3.27 4.07 -2.29
N ILE A 58 3.61 4.10 -3.57
CA ILE A 58 2.65 4.23 -4.66
C ILE A 58 2.85 3.03 -5.57
N THR A 59 1.82 2.17 -5.67
CA THR A 59 1.94 1.00 -6.53
C THR A 59 2.11 1.41 -7.98
N PRO A 60 2.91 0.67 -8.77
CA PRO A 60 3.14 1.02 -10.17
C PRO A 60 1.85 1.10 -10.98
N ILE A 61 0.88 0.23 -10.70
CA ILE A 61 -0.43 0.26 -11.35
C ILE A 61 -1.20 1.54 -11.04
N LEU A 62 -1.15 2.03 -9.79
CA LEU A 62 -1.76 3.29 -9.40
C LEU A 62 -1.00 4.48 -9.99
N ALA A 63 0.33 4.47 -9.95
CA ALA A 63 1.18 5.54 -10.50
C ALA A 63 0.92 5.74 -12.00
N ASN A 64 0.77 4.64 -12.77
CA ASN A 64 0.39 4.71 -14.19
C ASN A 64 -0.97 5.39 -14.39
N GLN A 65 -1.94 5.08 -13.54
CA GLN A 65 -3.27 5.69 -13.61
C GLN A 65 -3.22 7.19 -13.26
N LEU A 66 -2.55 7.57 -12.16
CA LEU A 66 -2.44 8.97 -11.72
C LEU A 66 -1.67 9.88 -12.67
N ALA A 67 -0.80 9.33 -13.52
CA ALA A 67 -0.08 10.03 -14.58
C ALA A 67 -0.83 10.01 -15.93
N SER A 68 -1.96 9.30 -16.04
CA SER A 68 -2.67 9.09 -17.30
C SER A 68 -3.48 10.32 -17.74
N PRO A 69 -3.47 10.69 -19.03
CA PRO A 69 -4.42 11.67 -19.57
C PRO A 69 -5.89 11.26 -19.37
N VAL A 70 -6.19 9.96 -19.43
CA VAL A 70 -7.55 9.43 -19.20
C VAL A 70 -8.01 9.76 -17.78
N PHE A 71 -7.16 9.55 -16.78
CA PHE A 71 -7.47 9.94 -15.39
C PHE A 71 -7.73 11.45 -15.27
N ARG A 72 -6.94 12.28 -15.94
CA ARG A 72 -7.13 13.73 -15.94
C ARG A 72 -8.52 14.13 -16.42
N ASP A 73 -8.95 13.56 -17.54
CA ASP A 73 -10.25 13.88 -18.15
C ASP A 73 -11.41 13.34 -17.28
N GLU A 74 -11.28 12.11 -16.76
CA GLU A 74 -12.27 11.53 -15.85
C GLU A 74 -12.38 12.33 -14.53
N GLN A 75 -11.26 12.77 -13.97
CA GLN A 75 -11.25 13.57 -12.74
C GLN A 75 -11.88 14.96 -12.93
N GLU A 76 -11.65 15.64 -14.05
CA GLU A 76 -12.32 16.91 -14.36
C GLU A 76 -13.83 16.71 -14.55
N ALA A 77 -14.24 15.64 -15.22
CA ALA A 77 -15.66 15.29 -15.37
C ALA A 77 -16.31 14.96 -14.00
N TYR A 78 -15.58 14.25 -13.15
CA TYR A 78 -16.02 13.93 -11.79
C TYR A 78 -16.18 15.20 -10.94
N PHE A 79 -15.23 16.14 -10.97
CA PHE A 79 -15.38 17.43 -10.31
C PHE A 79 -16.61 18.20 -10.79
N ALA A 80 -16.81 18.25 -12.11
CA ALA A 80 -17.97 18.94 -12.69
C ALA A 80 -19.31 18.33 -12.20
N GLN A 81 -19.38 17.01 -12.17
CA GLN A 81 -20.56 16.29 -11.65
C GLN A 81 -20.78 16.56 -10.16
N ARG A 82 -19.74 16.47 -9.32
CA ARG A 82 -19.83 16.68 -7.86
C ARG A 82 -20.22 18.13 -7.52
N LEU A 83 -19.66 19.12 -8.22
CA LEU A 83 -20.00 20.53 -8.05
C LEU A 83 -21.46 20.82 -8.45
N LYS A 84 -21.92 20.24 -9.57
CA LYS A 84 -23.35 20.32 -9.96
C LYS A 84 -24.24 19.75 -8.87
N THR A 85 -23.88 18.59 -8.33
CA THR A 85 -24.59 17.96 -7.21
C THR A 85 -24.64 18.85 -5.97
N CYS A 86 -23.57 19.57 -5.63
CA CYS A 86 -23.59 20.51 -4.51
C CYS A 86 -24.58 21.66 -4.72
N GLY A 87 -24.66 22.20 -5.94
CA GLY A 87 -25.63 23.22 -6.31
C GLY A 87 -27.08 22.73 -6.18
N GLU A 88 -27.41 21.60 -6.81
CA GLU A 88 -28.74 20.96 -6.74
C GLU A 88 -29.14 20.61 -5.30
N ALA A 89 -28.19 20.12 -4.50
CA ALA A 89 -28.40 19.82 -3.09
C ALA A 89 -28.69 21.10 -2.28
N ALA A 90 -27.96 22.20 -2.54
CA ALA A 90 -28.21 23.46 -1.87
C ALA A 90 -29.60 24.04 -2.18
N GLU A 91 -30.03 23.97 -3.44
CA GLU A 91 -31.40 24.38 -3.86
C GLU A 91 -32.46 23.51 -3.18
N SER A 92 -32.31 22.20 -3.21
CA SER A 92 -33.23 21.25 -2.56
C SER A 92 -33.33 21.50 -1.06
N LEU A 93 -32.23 21.73 -0.35
CA LEU A 93 -32.19 21.95 1.09
C LEU A 93 -32.87 23.27 1.48
N ALA A 94 -32.72 24.32 0.67
CA ALA A 94 -33.32 25.62 0.95
C ALA A 94 -34.88 25.59 1.02
N GLY A 95 -35.52 24.66 0.31
CA GLY A 95 -36.97 24.49 0.25
C GLY A 95 -37.57 23.43 1.17
N THR A 96 -36.75 22.79 2.03
CA THR A 96 -37.19 21.65 2.87
C THR A 96 -36.97 21.89 4.36
N GLY A 97 -37.47 20.98 5.22
CA GLY A 97 -37.19 20.96 6.65
C GLY A 97 -35.72 20.75 7.02
N ASP A 98 -34.86 20.38 6.03
CA ASP A 98 -33.44 20.14 6.18
C ASP A 98 -32.57 21.37 5.90
N ALA A 99 -33.13 22.57 5.89
CA ALA A 99 -32.40 23.81 5.63
C ALA A 99 -31.20 24.02 6.56
N HIS A 100 -31.18 23.40 7.73
CA HIS A 100 -30.06 23.40 8.65
C HIS A 100 -28.77 22.71 8.09
N LEU A 101 -28.90 21.87 7.04
CA LEU A 101 -27.76 21.22 6.35
C LEU A 101 -27.19 22.08 5.20
N LEU A 102 -27.82 23.19 4.84
CA LEU A 102 -27.36 24.07 3.76
C LEU A 102 -25.92 24.57 3.94
N PRO A 103 -25.46 24.93 5.15
CA PRO A 103 -24.06 25.31 5.36
C PRO A 103 -23.06 24.20 4.98
N LEU A 104 -23.44 22.93 5.14
CA LEU A 104 -22.60 21.79 4.77
C LEU A 104 -22.56 21.57 3.26
N ALA A 105 -23.68 21.79 2.53
CA ALA A 105 -23.65 21.76 1.07
C ALA A 105 -22.67 22.83 0.52
N ARG A 106 -22.70 24.03 1.09
CA ARG A 106 -21.76 25.11 0.75
C ARG A 106 -20.32 24.83 1.17
N TYR A 107 -20.11 24.09 2.27
CA TYR A 107 -18.81 23.61 2.68
C TYR A 107 -18.22 22.67 1.63
N TRP A 108 -18.99 21.67 1.18
CA TRP A 108 -18.54 20.71 0.15
C TRP A 108 -18.27 21.39 -1.19
N GLU A 109 -19.10 22.35 -1.60
CA GLU A 109 -18.89 23.12 -2.82
C GLU A 109 -17.53 23.84 -2.81
N ARG A 110 -17.23 24.59 -1.73
CA ARG A 110 -15.95 25.28 -1.58
C ARG A 110 -14.77 24.31 -1.55
N HIS A 111 -14.88 23.24 -0.77
CA HIS A 111 -13.85 22.22 -0.66
C HIS A 111 -13.51 21.59 -2.02
N LEU A 112 -14.52 21.22 -2.80
CA LEU A 112 -14.34 20.67 -4.14
C LEU A 112 -13.74 21.68 -5.12
N LEU A 113 -14.09 22.98 -5.03
CA LEU A 113 -13.48 24.04 -5.83
C LEU A 113 -11.99 24.17 -5.51
N GLU A 114 -11.62 24.21 -4.24
CA GLU A 114 -10.22 24.29 -3.80
C GLU A 114 -9.40 23.08 -4.27
N LEU A 115 -9.95 21.87 -4.18
CA LEU A 115 -9.28 20.64 -4.67
C LEU A 115 -9.13 20.63 -6.19
N ARG A 116 -10.17 21.08 -6.93
CA ARG A 116 -10.11 21.20 -8.39
C ARG A 116 -9.05 22.19 -8.84
N ASP A 117 -8.97 23.35 -8.19
CA ASP A 117 -7.97 24.36 -8.54
C ASP A 117 -6.56 23.82 -8.26
N ARG A 118 -6.38 23.04 -7.19
CA ARG A 118 -5.13 22.36 -6.88
C ARG A 118 -4.79 21.28 -7.92
N PHE A 119 -5.76 20.46 -8.30
CA PHE A 119 -5.60 19.46 -9.36
C PHE A 119 -5.12 20.09 -10.67
N ARG A 120 -5.72 21.21 -11.05
CA ARG A 120 -5.31 21.99 -12.21
C ARG A 120 -3.92 22.62 -12.09
N LYS A 121 -3.54 23.06 -10.88
CA LYS A 121 -2.17 23.53 -10.59
C LYS A 121 -1.13 22.43 -10.86
N TYR A 122 -1.46 21.18 -10.62
CA TYR A 122 -0.61 20.02 -10.95
C TYR A 122 -0.76 19.55 -12.40
N ASN A 123 -1.46 20.28 -13.27
CA ASN A 123 -1.78 19.87 -14.63
C ASN A 123 -2.49 18.51 -14.70
N GLY A 124 -3.19 18.09 -13.66
CA GLY A 124 -3.87 16.82 -13.57
C GLY A 124 -2.95 15.60 -13.43
N ASP A 125 -1.66 15.77 -13.19
CA ASP A 125 -0.68 14.70 -12.99
C ASP A 125 -0.31 14.62 -11.50
N LEU A 126 -0.99 13.75 -10.75
CA LEU A 126 -0.74 13.60 -9.33
C LEU A 126 0.55 12.81 -9.05
N ALA A 127 0.97 11.92 -9.96
CA ALA A 127 2.26 11.25 -9.81
C ALA A 127 3.42 12.24 -9.87
N ALA A 128 3.38 13.20 -10.80
CA ALA A 128 4.36 14.28 -10.88
C ALA A 128 4.32 15.19 -9.64
N ALA A 129 3.13 15.42 -9.05
CA ALA A 129 3.02 16.19 -7.81
C ALA A 129 3.72 15.49 -6.63
N PHE A 130 3.56 14.16 -6.46
CA PHE A 130 4.29 13.39 -5.46
C PHE A 130 5.80 13.38 -5.73
N ARG A 131 6.22 13.18 -6.99
CA ARG A 131 7.63 13.26 -7.39
C ARG A 131 8.27 14.59 -6.97
N HIS A 132 7.59 15.71 -7.15
CA HIS A 132 8.09 17.02 -6.74
C HIS A 132 8.43 17.06 -5.23
N HIS A 133 7.62 16.45 -4.37
CA HIS A 133 7.92 16.38 -2.94
C HIS A 133 9.12 15.47 -2.62
N GLU A 134 9.32 14.40 -3.39
CA GLU A 134 10.52 13.55 -3.25
C GLU A 134 11.78 14.27 -3.72
N GLU A 135 11.75 14.93 -4.88
CA GLU A 135 12.88 15.71 -5.42
C GLU A 135 13.29 16.83 -4.45
N ALA A 136 12.32 17.40 -3.74
CA ALA A 136 12.57 18.39 -2.69
C ALA A 136 13.07 17.78 -1.35
N GLY A 137 13.22 16.44 -1.27
CA GLY A 137 13.71 15.75 -0.08
C GLY A 137 12.74 15.74 1.11
N ARG A 138 11.44 15.96 0.87
CA ARG A 138 10.42 16.01 1.93
C ARG A 138 9.83 14.66 2.24
N VAL A 139 9.70 13.81 1.23
CA VAL A 139 9.17 12.45 1.34
C VAL A 139 10.11 11.47 0.67
N GLU A 140 9.95 10.20 0.99
CA GLU A 140 10.53 9.10 0.25
C GLU A 140 9.41 8.38 -0.48
N LEU A 141 9.54 8.22 -1.81
CA LEU A 141 8.63 7.37 -2.58
C LEU A 141 9.21 5.95 -2.70
N ILE A 142 8.38 4.95 -2.43
CA ILE A 142 8.71 3.53 -2.56
C ILE A 142 7.77 2.85 -3.53
N SER A 143 8.23 1.72 -4.09
CA SER A 143 7.48 0.95 -5.06
C SER A 143 6.72 -0.23 -4.42
N CYS A 144 6.09 -1.01 -5.29
CA CYS A 144 5.41 -2.26 -4.97
C CYS A 144 5.61 -3.25 -6.14
N ALA A 145 5.06 -4.46 -6.05
CA ALA A 145 4.85 -5.32 -7.20
C ALA A 145 3.97 -4.62 -8.26
N ALA A 146 4.22 -4.85 -9.54
CA ALA A 146 3.66 -4.09 -10.67
C ALA A 146 2.14 -3.90 -10.59
N THR A 147 1.39 -4.97 -10.34
CA THR A 147 -0.08 -4.96 -10.21
C THR A 147 -0.56 -5.39 -8.83
N HIS A 148 0.29 -5.26 -7.81
CA HIS A 148 -0.05 -5.68 -6.44
C HIS A 148 -0.38 -7.19 -6.34
N GLY A 149 0.27 -8.03 -7.15
CA GLY A 149 0.05 -9.48 -7.13
C GLY A 149 0.45 -10.10 -5.79
N PHE A 150 -0.34 -11.07 -5.29
CA PHE A 150 -0.06 -11.76 -4.02
C PHE A 150 1.12 -12.74 -4.20
N LEU A 151 2.35 -12.23 -4.11
CA LEU A 151 3.59 -12.91 -4.48
C LEU A 151 3.75 -14.33 -3.90
N PRO A 152 3.40 -14.61 -2.61
CA PRO A 152 3.56 -15.95 -2.05
C PRO A 152 2.75 -17.05 -2.73
N LEU A 153 1.67 -16.72 -3.42
CA LEU A 153 0.76 -17.67 -4.06
C LEU A 153 0.94 -17.77 -5.59
N LEU A 154 1.75 -16.92 -6.22
CA LEU A 154 2.10 -17.06 -7.65
C LEU A 154 2.91 -18.36 -7.85
N SER A 155 2.64 -19.10 -8.93
CA SER A 155 3.25 -20.43 -9.14
C SER A 155 4.61 -20.40 -9.83
N ARG A 156 4.90 -19.35 -10.60
CA ARG A 156 6.13 -19.22 -11.38
C ARG A 156 7.03 -18.16 -10.78
N ASP A 157 8.30 -18.50 -10.61
CA ASP A 157 9.32 -17.56 -10.11
C ASP A 157 9.53 -16.40 -11.10
N GLU A 158 9.38 -16.69 -12.39
CA GLU A 158 9.43 -15.69 -13.45
C GLU A 158 8.33 -14.61 -13.29
N SER A 159 7.14 -15.00 -12.83
CA SER A 159 6.05 -14.05 -12.56
C SER A 159 6.38 -13.15 -11.37
N ILE A 160 7.01 -13.68 -10.32
CA ILE A 160 7.46 -12.88 -9.17
C ILE A 160 8.54 -11.89 -9.63
N ARG A 161 9.52 -12.35 -10.43
CA ARG A 161 10.56 -11.47 -11.00
C ARG A 161 9.97 -10.38 -11.88
N LEU A 162 8.99 -10.72 -12.72
CA LEU A 162 8.33 -9.74 -13.59
C LEU A 162 7.57 -8.70 -12.75
N GLN A 163 6.80 -9.12 -11.74
CA GLN A 163 6.08 -8.25 -10.84
C GLN A 163 7.02 -7.25 -10.13
N LEU A 164 8.12 -7.72 -9.58
CA LEU A 164 9.06 -6.89 -8.82
C LEU A 164 9.93 -6.01 -9.73
N GLY A 165 10.47 -6.59 -10.79
CA GLY A 165 11.35 -5.86 -11.70
C GLY A 165 10.62 -4.80 -12.51
N LEU A 166 9.41 -5.13 -13.03
CA LEU A 166 8.56 -4.16 -13.71
C LEU A 166 8.10 -3.06 -12.74
N GLY A 167 7.79 -3.43 -11.49
CA GLY A 167 7.47 -2.47 -10.45
C GLY A 167 8.57 -1.43 -10.25
N ARG A 168 9.84 -1.86 -10.22
CA ARG A 168 11.00 -0.98 -10.12
C ARG A 168 11.19 -0.12 -11.37
N ALA A 169 11.07 -0.72 -12.56
CA ALA A 169 11.23 -0.02 -13.82
C ALA A 169 10.17 1.09 -14.02
N GLU A 170 8.91 0.80 -13.70
CA GLU A 170 7.82 1.78 -13.75
C GLU A 170 8.00 2.90 -12.73
N HIS A 171 8.45 2.58 -11.53
CA HIS A 171 8.79 3.60 -10.54
C HIS A 171 9.87 4.55 -11.07
N ARG A 172 10.96 4.01 -11.64
CA ARG A 172 12.02 4.82 -12.28
C ARG A 172 11.47 5.67 -13.43
N ARG A 173 10.62 5.09 -14.28
CA ARG A 173 10.02 5.79 -15.43
C ARG A 173 9.15 6.98 -14.99
N ILE A 174 8.32 6.81 -13.96
CA ILE A 174 7.34 7.81 -13.51
C ILE A 174 7.98 8.82 -12.54
N PHE A 175 8.76 8.35 -11.57
CA PHE A 175 9.33 9.19 -10.51
C PHE A 175 10.80 9.59 -10.74
N GLY A 176 11.43 9.09 -11.81
CA GLY A 176 12.77 9.54 -12.25
C GLY A 176 13.95 8.94 -11.49
N ARG A 177 13.71 8.00 -10.55
CA ARG A 177 14.76 7.34 -9.77
C ARG A 177 14.36 5.93 -9.36
N ASP A 178 15.35 5.12 -8.98
CA ASP A 178 15.11 3.81 -8.40
C ASP A 178 14.59 3.92 -6.95
N PRO A 179 13.59 3.10 -6.57
CA PRO A 179 13.15 3.03 -5.19
C PRO A 179 14.14 2.23 -4.34
N ASP A 180 14.42 2.69 -3.13
CA ASP A 180 15.15 1.90 -2.13
C ASP A 180 14.21 0.88 -1.45
N GLY A 181 12.95 1.27 -1.20
CA GLY A 181 11.95 0.49 -0.50
C GLY A 181 10.93 -0.20 -1.41
N LEU A 182 10.41 -1.30 -0.89
CA LEU A 182 9.31 -2.06 -1.47
C LEU A 182 8.19 -2.18 -0.44
N TRP A 183 6.96 -1.92 -0.87
CA TRP A 183 5.82 -2.44 -0.14
C TRP A 183 5.49 -3.83 -0.68
N LEU A 184 5.66 -4.88 0.15
CA LEU A 184 5.17 -6.20 -0.24
C LEU A 184 3.65 -6.15 -0.34
N PRO A 185 3.03 -6.57 -1.46
CA PRO A 185 1.58 -6.68 -1.53
C PRO A 185 1.03 -7.38 -0.29
N GLU A 186 0.11 -6.72 0.43
CA GLU A 186 -0.51 -7.22 1.67
C GLU A 186 0.48 -7.52 2.81
N CYS A 187 1.67 -6.94 2.78
CA CYS A 187 2.79 -7.32 3.65
C CYS A 187 3.03 -8.83 3.66
N ALA A 188 2.68 -9.52 2.57
CA ALA A 188 2.69 -10.97 2.47
C ALA A 188 4.09 -11.51 2.20
N TYR A 189 4.51 -12.43 3.05
CA TYR A 189 5.85 -13.00 3.03
C TYR A 189 5.81 -14.52 3.15
N ARG A 190 6.76 -15.18 2.49
CA ARG A 190 7.05 -16.60 2.60
C ARG A 190 8.56 -16.81 2.52
N PRO A 191 9.20 -17.48 3.51
CA PRO A 191 10.61 -17.87 3.43
C PRO A 191 10.81 -18.97 2.39
N ARG A 192 12.07 -19.29 2.07
CA ARG A 192 12.43 -20.46 1.28
C ARG A 192 11.91 -21.74 1.93
N GLY A 193 11.39 -22.65 1.13
CA GLY A 193 10.90 -23.94 1.59
C GLY A 193 9.90 -24.60 0.64
N PRO A 194 9.21 -25.65 1.10
CA PRO A 194 8.21 -26.35 0.29
C PRO A 194 7.01 -25.40 0.02
N TRP A 195 6.52 -25.49 -1.22
CA TRP A 195 5.39 -24.70 -1.68
C TRP A 195 4.35 -25.61 -2.33
N GLN A 196 3.19 -25.68 -1.73
CA GLN A 196 1.98 -26.35 -2.21
C GLN A 196 0.77 -25.70 -1.51
N PRO A 197 0.25 -24.58 -2.02
CA PRO A 197 -0.80 -23.82 -1.30
C PRO A 197 -2.15 -24.54 -1.27
N ILE A 198 -2.44 -25.40 -2.28
CA ILE A 198 -3.68 -26.18 -2.36
C ILE A 198 -3.32 -27.66 -2.43
N PRO A 199 -3.95 -28.55 -1.63
CA PRO A 199 -3.75 -29.98 -1.72
C PRO A 199 -4.04 -30.52 -3.12
N GLY A 200 -3.09 -31.30 -3.69
CA GLY A 200 -3.20 -31.82 -5.06
C GLY A 200 -2.88 -30.81 -6.18
N GLY A 201 -2.62 -29.55 -5.85
CA GLY A 201 -2.12 -28.54 -6.78
C GLY A 201 -0.62 -28.66 -7.06
N PRO A 202 -0.06 -27.71 -7.82
CA PRO A 202 1.37 -27.65 -8.09
C PRO A 202 2.18 -27.66 -6.80
N ALA A 203 3.27 -28.45 -6.77
CA ALA A 203 4.15 -28.57 -5.62
C ALA A 203 5.61 -28.34 -6.00
N ILE A 204 6.31 -27.50 -5.24
CA ILE A 204 7.75 -27.22 -5.39
C ILE A 204 8.40 -27.56 -4.05
N PRO A 205 9.28 -28.60 -4.00
CA PRO A 205 9.85 -29.07 -2.73
C PRO A 205 10.74 -28.05 -2.01
N ASP A 206 11.46 -27.23 -2.76
CA ASP A 206 12.36 -26.19 -2.25
C ASP A 206 12.27 -24.95 -3.15
N ARG A 207 11.38 -24.03 -2.79
CA ARG A 207 11.14 -22.80 -3.53
C ARG A 207 11.83 -21.63 -2.86
N ALA A 208 12.47 -20.76 -3.64
CA ALA A 208 13.14 -19.55 -3.17
C ALA A 208 12.21 -18.68 -2.31
N GLY A 209 12.73 -18.05 -1.27
CA GLY A 209 12.00 -17.12 -0.41
C GLY A 209 11.73 -15.79 -1.10
N ILE A 210 10.72 -15.07 -0.63
CA ILE A 210 10.38 -13.73 -1.18
C ILE A 210 11.57 -12.77 -1.03
N GLU A 211 12.35 -12.88 0.05
CA GLU A 211 13.55 -12.08 0.28
C GLU A 211 14.61 -12.24 -0.80
N GLU A 212 14.68 -13.43 -1.41
CA GLU A 212 15.63 -13.71 -2.50
C GLU A 212 15.24 -12.93 -3.77
N PHE A 213 13.96 -12.94 -4.15
CA PHE A 213 13.45 -12.17 -5.29
C PHE A 213 13.54 -10.65 -5.05
N VAL A 214 13.26 -10.19 -3.84
CA VAL A 214 13.40 -8.77 -3.45
C VAL A 214 14.85 -8.32 -3.56
N THR A 215 15.79 -9.19 -3.12
CA THR A 215 17.23 -8.97 -3.27
C THR A 215 17.64 -8.89 -4.74
N GLU A 216 17.19 -9.86 -5.55
CA GLU A 216 17.45 -9.93 -6.99
C GLU A 216 16.94 -8.71 -7.73
N ALA A 217 15.76 -8.21 -7.35
CA ALA A 217 15.17 -6.99 -7.91
C ALA A 217 15.87 -5.70 -7.42
N GLY A 218 16.78 -5.77 -6.46
CA GLY A 218 17.62 -4.65 -6.00
C GLY A 218 16.94 -3.71 -5.00
N TYR A 219 15.85 -4.12 -4.36
CA TYR A 219 15.28 -3.38 -3.25
C TYR A 219 16.09 -3.62 -1.96
N ARG A 220 16.06 -2.65 -1.06
CA ARG A 220 16.86 -2.65 0.18
C ARG A 220 16.06 -2.95 1.43
N TYR A 221 14.75 -2.73 1.41
CA TYR A 221 13.87 -2.99 2.54
C TYR A 221 12.41 -3.15 2.12
N PHE A 222 11.64 -3.75 3.04
CA PHE A 222 10.17 -3.84 2.98
C PHE A 222 9.55 -3.78 4.38
N PHE A 223 8.22 -3.74 4.44
CA PHE A 223 7.46 -3.75 5.69
C PHE A 223 6.79 -5.10 5.90
N VAL A 224 6.72 -5.54 7.18
CA VAL A 224 6.01 -6.76 7.59
C VAL A 224 5.16 -6.50 8.85
N ASP A 225 4.12 -7.30 9.05
CA ASP A 225 3.37 -7.26 10.30
C ASP A 225 4.19 -7.87 11.45
N SER A 226 3.88 -7.44 12.67
CA SER A 226 4.62 -7.76 13.89
C SER A 226 4.74 -9.25 14.17
N HIS A 227 3.71 -10.05 13.88
CA HIS A 227 3.70 -11.48 14.17
C HIS A 227 4.69 -12.28 13.32
N LEU A 228 5.03 -11.82 12.08
CA LEU A 228 6.02 -12.50 11.24
C LEU A 228 7.43 -12.45 11.87
N ALA A 229 7.76 -11.34 12.49
CA ALA A 229 9.03 -11.19 13.20
C ALA A 229 8.97 -11.80 14.61
N ALA A 230 7.85 -11.65 15.33
CA ALA A 230 7.68 -12.17 16.67
C ALA A 230 7.77 -13.70 16.76
N ALA A 231 7.16 -14.41 15.77
CA ALA A 231 7.26 -15.85 15.65
C ALA A 231 8.55 -16.33 14.97
N GLY A 232 9.36 -15.41 14.44
CA GLY A 232 10.63 -15.68 13.78
C GLY A 232 11.78 -15.88 14.76
N HIS A 233 12.98 -16.14 14.22
CA HIS A 233 14.20 -16.29 15.01
C HIS A 233 15.20 -15.20 14.63
N ALA A 234 15.55 -14.34 15.61
CA ALA A 234 16.53 -13.27 15.42
C ALA A 234 17.91 -13.63 16.00
N PHE A 235 18.98 -13.12 15.36
CA PHE A 235 20.35 -13.29 15.81
C PHE A 235 21.21 -12.06 15.49
N ARG A 236 22.35 -11.91 16.16
CA ARG A 236 23.27 -10.79 15.94
C ARG A 236 24.07 -10.98 14.64
N LEU A 237 24.28 -9.90 13.92
CA LEU A 237 25.18 -9.89 12.77
C LEU A 237 26.64 -9.87 13.24
N TYR A 238 27.51 -10.61 12.54
CA TYR A 238 28.95 -10.67 12.83
C TYR A 238 29.58 -9.28 12.63
N GLY A 239 30.34 -8.80 13.61
CA GLY A 239 31.03 -7.50 13.55
C GLY A 239 30.22 -6.30 14.05
N ALA A 240 28.99 -6.47 14.52
CA ALA A 240 28.28 -5.40 15.22
C ALA A 240 28.95 -5.11 16.57
N SER A 241 29.53 -3.93 16.72
CA SER A 241 30.27 -3.50 17.90
C SER A 241 29.39 -3.52 19.17
N GLY A 242 29.81 -4.30 20.16
CA GLY A 242 29.31 -4.21 21.55
C GLY A 242 28.70 -5.47 22.12
N GLY A 243 29.50 -6.41 22.57
CA GLY A 243 29.10 -7.47 23.50
C GLY A 243 29.60 -8.86 23.14
N SER A 244 30.12 -9.55 24.14
CA SER A 244 30.55 -10.94 24.09
C SER A 244 29.53 -11.86 23.47
N ALA A 245 29.99 -12.82 22.69
CA ALA A 245 29.22 -13.93 22.13
C ALA A 245 28.81 -14.91 23.26
N GLU A 246 27.93 -14.50 24.14
CA GLU A 246 27.27 -15.41 25.08
C GLU A 246 25.82 -15.58 24.66
N GLY A 247 25.42 -16.84 24.42
CA GLY A 247 24.16 -17.29 23.91
C GLY A 247 22.96 -17.02 24.83
N GLY A 248 22.55 -15.76 24.96
CA GLY A 248 21.26 -15.39 25.50
C GLY A 248 20.20 -15.41 24.40
N GLU A 249 19.05 -15.96 24.69
CA GLU A 249 17.89 -15.91 23.80
C GLU A 249 17.58 -14.45 23.42
N ILE A 250 17.62 -14.13 22.12
CA ILE A 250 17.33 -12.78 21.63
C ILE A 250 15.83 -12.64 21.48
N VAL A 251 15.20 -11.85 22.35
CA VAL A 251 13.79 -11.51 22.23
C VAL A 251 13.60 -10.63 20.98
N ASN A 252 12.75 -11.07 20.08
CA ASN A 252 12.37 -10.28 18.90
C ASN A 252 11.54 -9.07 19.34
N SER A 253 11.93 -7.90 18.83
CA SER A 253 11.27 -6.64 19.15
C SER A 253 10.69 -6.00 17.89
N PRO A 254 9.46 -5.50 17.88
CA PRO A 254 8.95 -4.74 16.74
C PRO A 254 9.61 -3.36 16.60
N TYR A 255 10.45 -2.95 17.54
CA TYR A 255 11.06 -1.61 17.61
C TYR A 255 12.45 -1.55 17.02
N ARG A 256 12.70 -2.31 15.94
CA ARG A 256 13.94 -2.20 15.14
C ARG A 256 13.74 -2.73 13.73
N ALA A 257 14.62 -2.28 12.83
CA ALA A 257 14.77 -2.90 11.53
C ALA A 257 15.68 -4.13 11.66
N TYR A 258 15.39 -5.17 10.89
CA TYR A 258 16.18 -6.40 10.84
C TYR A 258 16.67 -6.64 9.42
N ARG A 259 17.88 -7.15 9.28
CA ARG A 259 18.28 -7.80 8.05
C ARG A 259 17.53 -9.13 7.90
N VAL A 260 16.90 -9.38 6.76
CA VAL A 260 16.17 -10.62 6.54
C VAL A 260 17.17 -11.75 6.30
N ALA A 261 17.01 -12.86 7.01
CA ALA A 261 17.85 -14.04 6.85
C ALA A 261 17.19 -15.04 5.90
N GLY A 262 17.81 -15.29 4.76
CA GLY A 262 17.46 -16.38 3.86
C GLY A 262 18.20 -17.68 4.21
N SER A 263 18.10 -18.70 3.37
CA SER A 263 18.71 -20.02 3.58
C SER A 263 20.25 -20.00 3.59
N GLN A 264 20.85 -19.01 2.93
CA GLN A 264 22.33 -18.86 2.82
C GLN A 264 22.89 -17.84 3.84
N GLY A 265 22.06 -17.37 4.77
CA GLY A 265 22.43 -16.35 5.74
C GLY A 265 21.72 -15.01 5.51
N PRO A 266 22.18 -13.94 6.18
CA PRO A 266 21.58 -12.62 6.05
C PRO A 266 21.66 -12.08 4.62
N THR A 267 20.52 -11.69 4.05
CA THR A 267 20.44 -11.00 2.75
C THR A 267 20.79 -9.51 2.90
N PRO A 268 21.01 -8.75 1.82
CA PRO A 268 21.18 -7.29 1.91
C PRO A 268 19.85 -6.55 2.21
N VAL A 269 18.72 -7.24 2.21
CA VAL A 269 17.39 -6.65 2.39
C VAL A 269 17.02 -6.56 3.87
N ASN A 270 16.35 -5.48 4.26
CA ASN A 270 15.90 -5.25 5.62
C ASN A 270 14.37 -5.30 5.71
N ALA A 271 13.85 -5.70 6.87
CA ALA A 271 12.45 -5.64 7.19
C ALA A 271 12.19 -4.62 8.31
N PHE A 272 11.26 -3.68 8.08
CA PHE A 272 10.65 -2.88 9.12
C PHE A 272 9.44 -3.63 9.67
N VAL A 273 9.36 -3.70 10.98
CA VAL A 273 8.29 -4.42 11.67
C VAL A 273 7.24 -3.42 12.15
N ARG A 274 5.99 -3.67 11.77
CA ARG A 274 4.84 -2.84 12.17
C ARG A 274 4.69 -2.78 13.68
N ASP A 275 4.59 -1.57 14.25
CA ASP A 275 4.26 -1.44 15.68
C ASP A 275 2.79 -1.82 15.94
N PRO A 276 2.54 -2.84 16.79
CA PRO A 276 1.18 -3.31 17.06
C PRO A 276 0.35 -2.35 17.91
N VAL A 277 0.98 -1.50 18.72
CA VAL A 277 0.29 -0.62 19.67
C VAL A 277 -0.33 0.57 18.96
N SER A 278 0.49 1.32 18.19
CA SER A 278 -0.01 2.47 17.43
C SER A 278 -0.93 2.03 16.28
N SER A 279 -0.67 0.86 15.69
CA SER A 279 -1.55 0.29 14.65
C SER A 279 -2.95 0.02 15.19
N ARG A 280 -3.07 -0.60 16.35
CA ARG A 280 -4.37 -0.84 17.00
C ARG A 280 -5.09 0.47 17.29
N GLN A 281 -4.39 1.50 17.78
CA GLN A 281 -4.97 2.79 18.11
C GLN A 281 -5.59 3.49 16.88
N VAL A 282 -5.09 3.22 15.67
CA VAL A 282 -5.64 3.78 14.44
C VAL A 282 -6.69 2.85 13.81
N TRP A 283 -6.40 1.53 13.71
CA TRP A 283 -7.23 0.58 12.96
C TRP A 283 -8.39 -0.04 13.76
N SER A 284 -8.36 -0.01 15.10
CA SER A 284 -9.38 -0.67 15.88
C SER A 284 -10.76 -0.06 15.66
N ARG A 285 -11.73 -0.88 15.31
CA ARG A 285 -13.13 -0.47 15.17
C ARG A 285 -13.74 0.02 16.49
N GLN A 286 -13.25 -0.50 17.63
CA GLN A 286 -13.76 -0.17 18.94
C GLN A 286 -13.04 0.98 19.60
N GLU A 287 -11.72 1.06 19.44
CA GLU A 287 -10.83 1.96 20.18
C GLU A 287 -10.08 2.93 19.25
N GLY A 288 -10.14 2.71 17.93
CA GLY A 288 -9.43 3.51 16.93
C GLY A 288 -10.01 4.90 16.76
N TYR A 289 -9.15 5.83 16.39
CA TYR A 289 -9.54 7.22 16.16
C TYR A 289 -10.67 7.40 15.13
N PRO A 290 -10.72 6.66 14.01
CA PRO A 290 -11.76 6.86 12.98
C PRO A 290 -13.19 6.70 13.46
N GLY A 291 -13.40 5.99 14.59
CA GLY A 291 -14.70 5.80 15.23
C GLY A 291 -15.17 6.93 16.13
N ASP A 292 -14.42 8.06 16.23
CA ASP A 292 -14.79 9.19 17.09
C ASP A 292 -16.13 9.82 16.67
N GLU A 293 -16.93 10.16 17.66
CA GLU A 293 -18.30 10.67 17.47
C GLU A 293 -18.41 11.97 16.64
N TRP A 294 -17.36 12.76 16.56
CA TRP A 294 -17.32 14.03 15.85
C TRP A 294 -16.91 13.90 14.38
N TYR A 295 -16.37 12.76 13.97
CA TYR A 295 -15.87 12.54 12.63
C TYR A 295 -16.99 12.27 11.61
N LEU A 296 -16.70 12.49 10.35
CA LEU A 296 -17.62 12.30 9.24
C LEU A 296 -18.07 10.84 9.16
N GLU A 297 -19.38 10.63 9.09
CA GLU A 297 -19.96 9.29 8.92
C GLU A 297 -19.74 8.81 7.49
N PHE A 298 -19.02 7.72 7.33
CA PHE A 298 -18.68 7.18 6.02
C PHE A 298 -19.90 6.59 5.28
N HIS A 299 -20.80 5.90 5.99
CA HIS A 299 -21.87 5.11 5.38
C HIS A 299 -23.16 5.90 5.11
N LYS A 300 -23.37 7.04 5.76
CA LYS A 300 -24.59 7.83 5.60
C LYS A 300 -24.41 8.92 4.56
N ILE A 301 -25.10 8.76 3.43
CA ILE A 301 -25.12 9.73 2.34
C ILE A 301 -26.54 10.23 2.09
N ARG A 302 -26.67 11.46 1.57
CA ARG A 302 -27.95 12.01 1.15
C ARG A 302 -28.17 11.79 -0.33
N TRP A 303 -29.28 11.17 -0.68
CA TRP A 303 -29.74 10.99 -2.05
C TRP A 303 -30.79 12.05 -2.42
N PRO A 304 -30.85 12.51 -3.71
CA PRO A 304 -29.85 12.24 -4.76
C PRO A 304 -28.52 12.97 -4.50
N GLY A 305 -27.43 12.48 -5.12
CA GLY A 305 -26.14 13.18 -5.15
C GLY A 305 -25.02 12.61 -4.26
N GLY A 306 -25.35 11.81 -3.25
CA GLY A 306 -24.35 11.09 -2.46
C GLY A 306 -23.41 11.99 -1.61
N LEU A 307 -23.90 13.16 -1.15
CA LEU A 307 -23.12 14.02 -0.27
C LEU A 307 -23.23 13.56 1.20
N LYS A 308 -22.13 13.69 1.94
CA LYS A 308 -22.02 13.30 3.35
C LYS A 308 -22.28 14.51 4.24
N TYR A 309 -23.29 14.44 5.12
CA TYR A 309 -23.69 15.56 6.00
C TYR A 309 -23.71 15.21 7.47
N TRP A 310 -23.42 13.97 7.84
CA TRP A 310 -23.58 13.49 9.20
C TRP A 310 -22.24 13.07 9.81
N ARG A 311 -22.19 13.14 11.12
CA ARG A 311 -21.08 12.63 11.92
C ARG A 311 -21.41 11.26 12.50
N VAL A 312 -20.40 10.54 12.98
CA VAL A 312 -20.55 9.24 13.63
C VAL A 312 -21.55 9.28 14.78
N SER A 313 -21.58 10.36 15.55
CA SER A 313 -22.51 10.72 16.64
C SER A 313 -22.29 9.94 17.92
N ALA A 314 -22.53 8.63 17.94
CA ALA A 314 -22.22 7.78 19.09
C ALA A 314 -21.95 6.35 18.61
N PRO A 315 -21.13 5.59 19.31
CA PRO A 315 -20.93 4.16 19.01
C PRO A 315 -22.26 3.43 18.98
N GLY A 316 -22.53 2.71 17.88
CA GLY A 316 -23.74 1.90 17.73
C GLY A 316 -25.04 2.67 17.45
N SER A 317 -25.00 4.01 17.22
CA SER A 317 -26.20 4.74 16.79
C SER A 317 -26.61 4.34 15.38
N ASP A 318 -27.92 4.16 15.16
CA ASP A 318 -28.48 3.86 13.87
C ASP A 318 -28.24 5.01 12.88
N LEU A 319 -28.23 4.70 11.58
CA LEU A 319 -28.04 5.71 10.54
C LEU A 319 -29.11 6.83 10.60
N GLY A 320 -30.33 6.53 11.10
CA GLY A 320 -31.39 7.51 11.30
C GLY A 320 -31.04 8.60 12.32
N ASP A 321 -30.32 8.23 13.39
CA ASP A 321 -30.07 9.08 14.55
C ASP A 321 -28.78 9.91 14.46
N LYS A 322 -28.03 9.79 13.35
CA LYS A 322 -26.78 10.53 13.14
C LYS A 322 -27.03 12.05 13.12
N GLN A 323 -26.19 12.77 13.82
CA GLN A 323 -26.24 14.23 13.94
C GLN A 323 -25.49 14.92 12.79
N PRO A 324 -25.83 16.19 12.48
CA PRO A 324 -25.10 16.95 11.47
C PRO A 324 -23.60 17.04 11.76
N TYR A 325 -22.82 16.92 10.70
CA TYR A 325 -21.36 17.05 10.75
C TYR A 325 -20.94 18.50 11.04
N ASN A 326 -19.87 18.66 11.80
CA ASN A 326 -19.25 19.95 12.08
C ASN A 326 -17.76 19.89 11.72
N PRO A 327 -17.34 20.43 10.56
CA PRO A 327 -15.96 20.35 10.09
C PRO A 327 -14.95 21.01 11.02
N GLU A 328 -15.34 22.09 11.72
CA GLU A 328 -14.43 22.78 12.65
C GLU A 328 -14.17 21.94 13.91
N GLN A 329 -15.24 21.41 14.49
CA GLN A 329 -15.13 20.52 15.66
C GLN A 329 -14.37 19.23 15.34
N ALA A 330 -14.63 18.63 14.18
CA ALA A 330 -13.91 17.44 13.72
C ALA A 330 -12.41 17.70 13.57
N ARG A 331 -12.04 18.82 12.97
CA ARG A 331 -10.63 19.24 12.82
C ARG A 331 -9.96 19.51 14.19
N HIS A 332 -10.68 20.12 15.12
CA HIS A 332 -10.18 20.29 16.50
C HIS A 332 -9.92 18.92 17.15
N ARG A 333 -10.85 17.97 16.97
CA ARG A 333 -10.74 16.62 17.49
C ARG A 333 -9.57 15.84 16.87
N ALA A 334 -9.29 16.02 15.58
CA ALA A 334 -8.10 15.46 14.93
C ALA A 334 -6.80 15.96 15.59
N GLY A 335 -6.78 17.22 16.03
CA GLY A 335 -5.67 17.77 16.82
C GLY A 335 -5.53 17.12 18.20
N ASP A 336 -6.65 16.81 18.90
CA ASP A 336 -6.60 16.07 20.17
C ASP A 336 -6.02 14.67 19.99
N HIS A 337 -6.45 13.97 18.96
CA HIS A 337 -5.95 12.63 18.64
C HIS A 337 -4.48 12.66 18.22
N ALA A 338 -4.03 13.67 17.49
CA ALA A 338 -2.62 13.83 17.16
C ALA A 338 -1.74 14.00 18.40
N ARG A 339 -2.17 14.82 19.38
CA ARG A 339 -1.47 14.96 20.68
C ARG A 339 -1.44 13.64 21.45
N HIS A 340 -2.55 12.92 21.47
CA HIS A 340 -2.61 11.59 22.09
C HIS A 340 -1.66 10.60 21.42
N PHE A 341 -1.65 10.59 20.07
CA PHE A 341 -0.78 9.69 19.29
C PHE A 341 0.71 9.97 19.54
N VAL A 342 1.12 11.25 19.55
CA VAL A 342 2.52 11.62 19.85
C VAL A 342 2.89 11.24 21.28
N SER A 343 1.98 11.43 22.25
CA SER A 343 2.18 10.94 23.62
C SER A 343 2.29 9.42 23.68
N LEU A 344 1.52 8.70 22.87
CA LEU A 344 1.60 7.24 22.75
C LEU A 344 2.97 6.81 22.22
N LEU A 345 3.48 7.44 21.16
CA LEU A 345 4.82 7.18 20.62
C LEU A 345 5.90 7.40 21.69
N GLY A 346 5.78 8.46 22.50
CA GLY A 346 6.69 8.71 23.62
C GLY A 346 6.68 7.61 24.67
N ARG A 347 5.51 7.07 25.01
CA ARG A 347 5.38 5.91 25.94
C ARG A 347 6.00 4.63 25.35
N ILE A 348 5.74 4.35 24.07
CA ILE A 348 6.34 3.21 23.36
C ILE A 348 7.87 3.33 23.37
N ALA A 349 8.41 4.50 23.03
CA ALA A 349 9.85 4.74 23.02
C ALA A 349 10.49 4.53 24.41
N ALA A 350 9.84 5.01 25.47
CA ALA A 350 10.32 4.82 26.84
C ALA A 350 10.30 3.34 27.28
N GLN A 351 9.24 2.60 26.93
CA GLN A 351 9.14 1.17 27.24
C GLN A 351 10.17 0.33 26.47
N ALA A 352 10.36 0.61 25.18
CA ALA A 352 11.36 -0.07 24.36
C ALA A 352 12.80 0.19 24.84
N GLY A 353 13.08 1.39 25.36
CA GLY A 353 14.36 1.74 25.98
C GLY A 353 14.62 0.99 27.31
N GLY A 354 13.55 0.75 28.11
CA GLY A 354 13.63 0.05 29.40
C GLY A 354 13.81 -1.47 29.29
N GLN A 355 13.32 -2.10 28.21
CA GLN A 355 13.46 -3.56 28.00
C GLN A 355 14.85 -4.01 27.56
N GLY A 356 15.71 -3.10 27.14
CA GLY A 356 17.11 -3.40 26.80
C GLY A 356 18.01 -3.79 27.98
N GLY A 357 17.50 -3.68 29.22
CA GLY A 357 18.25 -3.93 30.46
C GLY A 357 17.85 -5.17 31.26
N GLN A 358 16.80 -5.93 30.87
CA GLN A 358 16.33 -7.09 31.64
C GLN A 358 16.69 -8.43 30.98
N GLY A 359 17.98 -8.70 30.83
CA GLY A 359 18.53 -10.04 30.67
C GLY A 359 19.32 -10.40 31.93
N GLY A 360 18.65 -11.00 32.92
CA GLY A 360 19.28 -11.64 34.09
C GLY A 360 19.77 -10.71 35.17
N GLN A 361 18.95 -10.46 36.21
CA GLN A 361 19.48 -10.19 37.53
C GLN A 361 18.47 -10.61 38.61
N HIS A 362 18.89 -11.57 39.43
CA HIS A 362 18.41 -11.72 40.80
C HIS A 362 18.68 -10.41 41.56
N ALA A 363 17.64 -9.84 42.15
CA ALA A 363 17.72 -8.61 42.94
C ALA A 363 18.67 -8.76 44.12
N VAL A 364 19.74 -7.97 44.14
CA VAL A 364 20.45 -7.57 45.37
C VAL A 364 20.01 -6.13 45.68
N GLN A 365 19.39 -5.93 46.82
CA GLN A 365 18.92 -4.65 47.33
C GLN A 365 20.10 -3.71 47.62
N GLY A 366 20.01 -2.45 47.19
CA GLY A 366 20.74 -1.34 47.77
C GLY A 366 21.84 -0.71 46.86
N GLY A 367 21.45 0.05 45.84
CA GLY A 367 22.31 0.99 45.13
C GLY A 367 21.47 2.14 44.55
N PRO A 368 22.06 3.37 44.33
CA PRO A 368 21.31 4.50 43.83
C PRO A 368 20.74 4.19 42.43
N ALA A 369 19.52 4.70 42.16
CA ALA A 369 18.80 4.50 40.92
C ALA A 369 19.69 4.83 39.72
N SER A 370 20.05 3.83 38.93
CA SER A 370 20.76 3.99 37.66
C SER A 370 19.86 4.78 36.69
N ALA A 371 20.42 5.75 36.00
CA ALA A 371 19.76 6.49 34.93
C ALA A 371 19.12 5.51 33.92
N PRO A 372 17.96 5.87 33.32
CA PRO A 372 17.31 5.00 32.34
C PRO A 372 18.30 4.65 31.23
N SER A 373 18.45 3.35 30.95
CA SER A 373 19.31 2.85 29.89
C SER A 373 18.87 3.50 28.56
N ALA A 374 19.81 4.12 27.86
CA ALA A 374 19.53 4.68 26.54
C ALA A 374 18.96 3.57 25.62
N ALA A 375 17.96 3.90 24.82
CA ALA A 375 17.43 2.99 23.82
C ALA A 375 18.57 2.46 22.91
N PRO A 376 18.52 1.19 22.44
CA PRO A 376 19.52 0.67 21.54
C PRO A 376 19.71 1.59 20.33
N ALA A 377 20.96 1.78 19.87
CA ALA A 377 21.29 2.77 18.84
C ALA A 377 20.53 2.62 17.51
N SER A 378 19.97 1.44 17.20
CA SER A 378 19.21 1.13 15.97
C SER A 378 17.69 0.99 16.20
N SER A 379 17.12 1.69 17.20
CA SER A 379 15.70 1.56 17.51
C SER A 379 14.83 2.44 16.63
N VAL A 380 13.72 1.86 16.12
CA VAL A 380 12.73 2.54 15.28
C VAL A 380 11.32 2.07 15.62
N ILE A 381 10.36 2.98 15.61
CA ILE A 381 8.92 2.68 15.60
C ILE A 381 8.46 2.85 14.15
N ALA A 382 8.02 1.78 13.51
CA ALA A 382 7.48 1.83 12.16
C ALA A 382 5.95 1.66 12.18
N VAL A 383 5.23 2.58 11.54
CA VAL A 383 3.77 2.59 11.48
C VAL A 383 3.30 2.61 10.02
N PRO A 384 3.22 1.44 9.38
CA PRO A 384 2.71 1.28 8.03
C PRO A 384 1.18 1.23 8.02
N PHE A 385 0.57 2.03 7.12
CA PHE A 385 -0.88 2.11 6.91
C PHE A 385 -1.21 2.25 5.43
N ASP A 386 -2.44 1.85 5.03
CA ASP A 386 -3.00 2.26 3.75
C ASP A 386 -3.21 3.77 3.72
N THR A 387 -2.83 4.41 2.62
CA THR A 387 -3.00 5.86 2.45
C THR A 387 -4.48 6.24 2.42
N GLU A 388 -5.31 5.41 1.81
CA GLU A 388 -6.75 5.63 1.63
C GLU A 388 -7.53 5.58 2.96
N LEU A 389 -6.92 5.02 4.02
CA LEU A 389 -7.45 5.18 5.38
C LEU A 389 -7.56 6.66 5.75
N PHE A 390 -6.54 7.48 5.38
CA PHE A 390 -6.46 8.89 5.69
C PHE A 390 -7.15 9.71 4.58
N GLY A 391 -8.44 9.98 4.77
CA GLY A 391 -9.27 10.75 3.84
C GLY A 391 -10.47 9.96 3.33
N HIS A 392 -10.26 8.86 2.62
CA HIS A 392 -11.36 8.11 2.01
C HIS A 392 -12.22 7.39 3.07
N TRP A 393 -11.60 6.63 3.96
CA TRP A 393 -12.32 5.93 5.05
C TRP A 393 -12.41 6.73 6.34
N TRP A 394 -11.43 7.56 6.61
CA TRP A 394 -11.39 8.50 7.74
C TRP A 394 -11.11 9.90 7.20
N TYR A 395 -12.16 10.67 6.94
CA TYR A 395 -12.08 11.97 6.27
C TYR A 395 -11.08 12.92 6.94
N GLU A 396 -11.03 12.96 8.27
CA GLU A 396 -10.12 13.81 9.05
C GLU A 396 -8.71 13.23 9.20
N GLY A 397 -8.45 12.06 8.63
CA GLY A 397 -7.16 11.38 8.74
C GLY A 397 -5.99 12.19 8.19
N VAL A 398 -6.19 12.95 7.12
CA VAL A 398 -5.15 13.84 6.57
C VAL A 398 -4.88 15.02 7.50
N ASP A 399 -5.91 15.61 8.11
CA ASP A 399 -5.75 16.65 9.13
C ASP A 399 -5.00 16.11 10.35
N PHE A 400 -5.36 14.91 10.81
CA PHE A 400 -4.65 14.21 11.89
C PHE A 400 -3.16 14.05 11.57
N LEU A 401 -2.82 13.53 10.40
CA LEU A 401 -1.42 13.35 9.97
C LEU A 401 -0.65 14.67 10.00
N GLY A 402 -1.23 15.73 9.48
CA GLY A 402 -0.62 17.07 9.53
C GLY A 402 -0.40 17.57 10.96
N GLN A 403 -1.35 17.32 11.86
CA GLN A 403 -1.23 17.70 13.28
C GLN A 403 -0.20 16.82 14.01
N VAL A 404 -0.03 15.55 13.64
CA VAL A 404 1.02 14.68 14.20
C VAL A 404 2.40 15.28 13.94
N TYR A 405 2.69 15.69 12.71
CA TYR A 405 4.00 16.30 12.39
C TYR A 405 4.20 17.65 13.06
N ARG A 406 3.15 18.47 13.20
CA ARG A 406 3.22 19.73 13.98
C ARG A 406 3.53 19.47 15.45
N GLU A 407 2.92 18.44 16.02
CA GLU A 407 3.12 18.08 17.43
C GLU A 407 4.51 17.47 17.67
N LEU A 408 5.01 16.63 16.73
CA LEU A 408 6.39 16.12 16.77
C LEU A 408 7.43 17.24 16.68
N GLY A 409 7.13 18.30 15.92
CA GLY A 409 7.98 19.51 15.89
C GLY A 409 8.01 20.28 17.21
N ARG A 410 6.97 20.16 18.05
CA ARG A 410 6.89 20.79 19.38
C ARG A 410 7.46 19.92 20.49
N GLN A 411 7.33 18.60 20.38
CA GLN A 411 7.72 17.63 21.39
C GLN A 411 8.66 16.59 20.77
N ALA A 412 9.94 16.68 21.06
CA ALA A 412 10.96 15.77 20.52
C ALA A 412 10.96 14.39 21.25
N VAL A 413 9.80 13.72 21.31
CA VAL A 413 9.65 12.41 21.98
C VAL A 413 10.23 11.28 21.14
N VAL A 414 10.17 11.41 19.81
CA VAL A 414 10.78 10.54 18.81
C VAL A 414 11.27 11.40 17.65
N THR A 415 12.18 10.87 16.84
CA THR A 415 12.74 11.57 15.66
C THR A 415 12.05 11.06 14.40
N PRO A 416 11.19 11.84 13.74
CA PRO A 416 10.62 11.42 12.47
C PRO A 416 11.69 11.35 11.39
N VAL A 417 11.75 10.23 10.66
CA VAL A 417 12.68 9.98 9.56
C VAL A 417 11.99 9.15 8.48
N THR A 418 12.52 9.17 7.25
CA THR A 418 12.11 8.18 6.23
C THR A 418 12.73 6.81 6.54
N ALA A 419 12.13 5.74 6.00
CA ALA A 419 12.68 4.38 6.18
C ALA A 419 14.11 4.27 5.60
N ARG A 420 14.35 4.87 4.44
CA ARG A 420 15.66 4.97 3.81
C ARG A 420 16.69 5.68 4.70
N ASP A 421 16.32 6.83 5.26
CA ASP A 421 17.24 7.63 6.05
C ASP A 421 17.56 6.96 7.39
N HIS A 422 16.58 6.26 8.00
CA HIS A 422 16.84 5.41 9.16
C HIS A 422 17.94 4.38 8.87
N LEU A 423 17.80 3.59 7.80
CA LEU A 423 18.77 2.54 7.45
C LEU A 423 20.14 3.09 7.04
N ARG A 424 20.20 4.30 6.47
CA ARG A 424 21.48 4.97 6.15
C ARG A 424 22.22 5.43 7.40
N GLN A 425 21.50 5.91 8.39
CA GLN A 425 22.09 6.42 9.63
C GLN A 425 22.35 5.30 10.64
N LEU A 426 21.43 4.35 10.72
CA LEU A 426 21.41 3.26 11.71
C LEU A 426 21.20 1.91 11.01
N PRO A 427 22.23 1.35 10.36
CA PRO A 427 22.13 0.04 9.72
C PRO A 427 21.69 -1.04 10.70
N ALA A 428 20.92 -2.02 10.22
CA ALA A 428 20.47 -3.13 11.05
C ALA A 428 21.65 -3.94 11.63
N ASP A 429 21.65 -4.11 12.94
CA ASP A 429 22.67 -4.85 13.71
C ASP A 429 22.24 -6.30 14.01
N ARG A 430 21.04 -6.69 13.60
CA ARG A 430 20.47 -8.04 13.76
C ARG A 430 19.84 -8.53 12.47
N ALA A 431 19.81 -9.84 12.33
CA ALA A 431 19.06 -10.53 11.29
C ALA A 431 17.90 -11.32 11.92
N VAL A 432 16.86 -11.59 11.12
CA VAL A 432 15.71 -12.39 11.51
C VAL A 432 15.30 -13.34 10.39
N HIS A 433 15.01 -14.58 10.74
CA HIS A 433 14.23 -15.49 9.91
C HIS A 433 12.75 -15.16 10.13
N LEU A 434 12.12 -14.54 9.14
CA LEU A 434 10.70 -14.25 9.19
C LEU A 434 9.87 -15.52 8.94
N THR A 435 8.69 -15.58 9.54
CA THR A 435 7.72 -16.65 9.29
C THR A 435 6.78 -16.31 8.14
N THR A 436 6.09 -17.32 7.59
CA THR A 436 5.05 -17.13 6.59
C THR A 436 3.85 -16.38 7.18
N GLY A 437 3.32 -15.39 6.45
CA GLY A 437 2.12 -14.67 6.84
C GLY A 437 1.89 -13.40 6.00
N SER A 438 0.86 -12.65 6.38
CA SER A 438 0.46 -11.37 5.78
C SER A 438 -0.12 -10.45 6.86
N TRP A 439 -0.50 -9.22 6.51
CA TRP A 439 -1.23 -8.35 7.44
C TRP A 439 -2.75 -8.51 7.39
N GLY A 440 -3.24 -9.45 6.57
CA GLY A 440 -4.66 -9.78 6.48
C GLY A 440 -5.23 -10.36 7.78
N ALA A 441 -6.54 -10.53 7.81
CA ALA A 441 -7.22 -11.16 8.93
C ALA A 441 -6.57 -12.52 9.25
N ASN A 442 -6.39 -12.83 10.52
CA ASN A 442 -5.69 -14.00 11.06
C ASN A 442 -4.15 -14.01 10.84
N GLY A 443 -3.57 -13.05 10.15
CA GLY A 443 -2.13 -12.96 9.92
C GLY A 443 -1.57 -13.97 8.92
N ASP A 444 -2.42 -14.70 8.24
CA ASP A 444 -2.09 -15.74 7.25
C ASP A 444 -2.55 -15.35 5.82
N PHE A 445 -2.70 -16.32 4.92
CA PHE A 445 -3.14 -16.09 3.55
C PHE A 445 -4.65 -16.28 3.35
N SER A 446 -5.43 -16.51 4.42
CA SER A 446 -6.84 -16.89 4.35
C SER A 446 -7.75 -15.84 3.71
N MET A 447 -7.35 -14.56 3.67
CA MET A 447 -8.09 -13.53 2.93
C MET A 447 -8.00 -13.71 1.41
N TRP A 448 -6.93 -14.32 0.89
CA TRP A 448 -6.69 -14.51 -0.55
C TRP A 448 -6.85 -15.96 -1.00
N LEU A 449 -6.71 -16.91 -0.07
CA LEU A 449 -6.88 -18.34 -0.33
C LEU A 449 -7.80 -18.96 0.72
N ASN A 450 -9.06 -19.14 0.34
CA ASN A 450 -10.12 -19.72 1.15
C ASN A 450 -11.15 -20.41 0.21
N PRO A 451 -12.16 -21.12 0.73
CA PRO A 451 -13.14 -21.82 -0.13
C PRO A 451 -13.87 -20.93 -1.15
N GLY A 452 -14.00 -19.63 -0.89
CA GLY A 452 -14.63 -18.68 -1.81
C GLY A 452 -13.73 -18.22 -2.95
N THR A 453 -12.40 -18.27 -2.76
CA THR A 453 -11.38 -17.77 -3.71
C THR A 453 -10.49 -18.85 -4.30
N GLU A 454 -10.51 -20.07 -3.75
CA GLU A 454 -9.64 -21.17 -4.16
C GLU A 454 -9.72 -21.46 -5.66
N TRP A 455 -10.89 -21.32 -6.28
CA TRP A 455 -11.11 -21.54 -7.71
C TRP A 455 -10.30 -20.62 -8.63
N THR A 456 -9.85 -19.46 -8.15
CA THR A 456 -9.09 -18.48 -8.93
C THR A 456 -7.66 -18.94 -9.19
N TRP A 457 -7.05 -19.61 -8.23
CA TRP A 457 -5.62 -19.94 -8.24
C TRP A 457 -5.22 -20.97 -9.29
N PRO A 458 -5.90 -22.12 -9.46
CA PRO A 458 -5.56 -23.07 -10.52
C PRO A 458 -5.62 -22.45 -11.92
N ARG A 459 -6.56 -21.51 -12.15
CA ARG A 459 -6.67 -20.80 -13.42
C ARG A 459 -5.47 -19.86 -13.64
N LEU A 460 -5.10 -19.07 -12.63
CA LEU A 460 -3.91 -18.23 -12.69
C LEU A 460 -2.65 -19.04 -12.93
N TRP A 461 -2.47 -20.15 -12.21
CA TRP A 461 -1.28 -20.99 -12.34
C TRP A 461 -1.17 -21.63 -13.74
N ALA A 462 -2.29 -22.00 -14.34
CA ALA A 462 -2.31 -22.50 -15.72
C ALA A 462 -1.91 -21.39 -16.72
N ILE A 463 -2.39 -20.17 -16.52
CA ILE A 463 -2.00 -19.00 -17.33
C ILE A 463 -0.51 -18.71 -17.18
N GLU A 464 0.02 -18.66 -15.96
CA GLU A 464 1.45 -18.48 -15.70
C GLU A 464 2.31 -19.53 -16.44
N ALA A 465 1.96 -20.82 -16.29
CA ALA A 465 2.69 -21.90 -16.91
C ALA A 465 2.71 -21.77 -18.44
N THR A 466 1.54 -21.62 -19.06
CA THR A 466 1.44 -21.53 -20.53
C THR A 466 2.08 -20.26 -21.08
N PHE A 467 1.99 -19.14 -20.36
CA PHE A 467 2.63 -17.88 -20.75
C PHE A 467 4.17 -18.03 -20.78
N TRP A 468 4.76 -18.51 -19.69
CA TRP A 468 6.21 -18.61 -19.58
C TRP A 468 6.79 -19.71 -20.48
N ASP A 469 6.02 -20.75 -20.79
CA ASP A 469 6.42 -21.77 -21.76
C ASP A 469 6.41 -21.22 -23.21
N ALA A 470 5.49 -20.30 -23.55
CA ALA A 470 5.40 -19.67 -24.86
C ALA A 470 6.36 -18.47 -25.04
N ALA A 471 6.70 -17.77 -23.97
CA ALA A 471 7.42 -16.47 -24.02
C ALA A 471 8.76 -16.53 -24.75
N PRO A 472 9.65 -17.54 -24.59
CA PRO A 472 10.95 -17.57 -25.28
C PRO A 472 10.81 -17.63 -26.82
N SER A 473 9.89 -18.43 -27.33
CA SER A 473 9.62 -18.56 -28.77
C SER A 473 8.95 -17.30 -29.33
N ALA A 474 8.01 -16.72 -28.57
CA ALA A 474 7.31 -15.50 -28.96
C ALA A 474 8.26 -14.28 -29.00
N LEU A 475 9.22 -14.19 -28.08
CA LEU A 475 10.27 -13.15 -28.09
C LEU A 475 11.17 -13.25 -29.32
N ALA A 476 11.42 -14.46 -29.84
CA ALA A 476 12.20 -14.68 -31.04
C ALA A 476 11.42 -14.33 -32.34
N ALA A 477 10.09 -14.13 -32.26
CA ALA A 477 9.20 -13.89 -33.39
C ALA A 477 8.61 -12.45 -33.34
N PRO A 478 9.18 -11.45 -34.02
CA PRO A 478 8.70 -10.05 -33.95
C PRO A 478 7.20 -9.88 -34.24
N ALA A 479 6.62 -10.72 -35.10
CA ALA A 479 5.18 -10.72 -35.39
C ALA A 479 4.28 -11.04 -34.18
N GLN A 480 4.84 -11.68 -33.15
CA GLN A 480 4.13 -12.04 -31.91
C GLN A 480 4.31 -11.03 -30.76
N HIS A 481 5.19 -10.04 -30.89
CA HIS A 481 5.55 -9.12 -29.80
C HIS A 481 4.36 -8.34 -29.25
N LEU A 482 3.45 -7.85 -30.09
CA LEU A 482 2.23 -7.16 -29.66
C LEU A 482 1.34 -8.07 -28.80
N VAL A 483 1.13 -9.31 -29.26
CA VAL A 483 0.29 -10.29 -28.57
C VAL A 483 0.95 -10.72 -27.26
N LEU A 484 2.25 -10.99 -27.25
CA LEU A 484 3.01 -11.35 -26.04
C LEU A 484 2.96 -10.25 -24.99
N ALA A 485 3.18 -9.00 -25.40
CA ALA A 485 3.13 -7.86 -24.48
C ALA A 485 1.75 -7.68 -23.87
N GLN A 486 0.68 -7.84 -24.65
CA GLN A 486 -0.67 -7.70 -24.12
C GLN A 486 -1.08 -8.91 -23.27
N ALA A 487 -0.71 -10.12 -23.67
CA ALA A 487 -0.93 -11.31 -22.83
C ALA A 487 -0.30 -11.18 -21.43
N ALA A 488 0.91 -10.62 -21.36
CA ALA A 488 1.56 -10.33 -20.08
C ALA A 488 0.80 -9.29 -19.25
N ARG A 489 0.27 -8.22 -19.88
CA ARG A 489 -0.54 -7.22 -19.17
C ARG A 489 -1.80 -7.83 -18.56
N GLU A 490 -2.55 -8.60 -19.39
CA GLU A 490 -3.76 -9.25 -18.91
C GLU A 490 -3.46 -10.27 -17.78
N MET A 491 -2.39 -11.06 -17.91
CA MET A 491 -1.92 -11.95 -16.85
C MET A 491 -1.60 -11.19 -15.57
N LEU A 492 -0.85 -10.09 -15.65
CA LEU A 492 -0.49 -9.28 -14.48
C LEU A 492 -1.72 -8.62 -13.85
N LEU A 493 -2.67 -8.12 -14.65
CA LEU A 493 -3.92 -7.53 -14.16
C LEU A 493 -4.82 -8.57 -13.48
N ALA A 494 -4.82 -9.82 -13.99
CA ALA A 494 -5.51 -10.92 -13.32
C ALA A 494 -4.89 -11.31 -11.97
N MET A 495 -3.57 -11.08 -11.78
CA MET A 495 -2.83 -11.38 -10.55
C MET A 495 -3.07 -10.38 -9.41
N ALA A 496 -3.73 -9.23 -9.65
CA ALA A 496 -3.97 -8.24 -8.60
C ALA A 496 -4.66 -8.90 -7.39
N SER A 497 -4.12 -8.68 -6.18
CA SER A 497 -4.63 -9.27 -4.94
C SER A 497 -6.04 -8.77 -4.59
N ASP A 498 -6.42 -7.65 -5.16
CA ASP A 498 -7.74 -7.02 -5.00
C ASP A 498 -8.89 -7.98 -5.30
N TRP A 499 -8.76 -8.81 -6.34
CA TRP A 499 -9.88 -9.67 -6.77
C TRP A 499 -10.26 -10.67 -5.69
N GLN A 500 -9.30 -11.41 -5.15
CA GLN A 500 -9.55 -12.35 -4.06
C GLN A 500 -9.98 -11.64 -2.77
N PHE A 501 -9.39 -10.48 -2.46
CA PHE A 501 -9.77 -9.68 -1.30
C PHE A 501 -11.22 -9.22 -1.37
N ILE A 502 -11.66 -8.64 -2.50
CA ILE A 502 -13.03 -8.18 -2.70
C ILE A 502 -14.03 -9.35 -2.66
N ILE A 503 -13.69 -10.50 -3.25
CA ILE A 503 -14.51 -11.72 -3.19
C ILE A 503 -14.66 -12.17 -1.72
N SER A 504 -13.58 -12.18 -0.96
CA SER A 504 -13.57 -12.63 0.44
C SER A 504 -14.34 -11.71 1.37
N THR A 505 -14.27 -10.39 1.15
CA THR A 505 -15.02 -9.42 1.95
C THR A 505 -16.51 -9.36 1.59
N GLY A 506 -16.87 -9.83 0.40
CA GLY A 506 -18.27 -9.87 -0.05
C GLY A 506 -18.86 -8.50 -0.43
N ALA A 507 -18.04 -7.45 -0.49
CA ALA A 507 -18.53 -6.08 -0.71
C ALA A 507 -19.11 -5.88 -2.13
N VAL A 508 -18.42 -6.36 -3.17
CA VAL A 508 -18.81 -6.26 -4.61
C VAL A 508 -18.26 -7.46 -5.39
N THR A 509 -18.62 -8.64 -4.94
CA THR A 509 -18.10 -9.92 -5.43
C THR A 509 -18.27 -10.08 -6.94
N ASP A 510 -19.43 -9.72 -7.49
CA ASP A 510 -19.76 -9.82 -8.92
C ASP A 510 -18.79 -8.99 -9.79
N TYR A 511 -18.44 -7.79 -9.33
CA TYR A 511 -17.45 -6.94 -10.00
C TYR A 511 -16.06 -7.60 -10.03
N ALA A 512 -15.58 -8.09 -8.90
CA ALA A 512 -14.27 -8.72 -8.80
C ALA A 512 -14.20 -10.01 -9.64
N VAL A 513 -15.22 -10.87 -9.56
CA VAL A 513 -15.34 -12.10 -10.38
C VAL A 513 -15.34 -11.75 -11.87
N LYS A 514 -16.10 -10.72 -12.28
CA LYS A 514 -16.13 -10.27 -13.68
C LYS A 514 -14.76 -9.82 -14.14
N ARG A 515 -14.12 -8.88 -13.41
CA ARG A 515 -12.81 -8.33 -13.78
C ARG A 515 -11.73 -9.42 -13.87
N PHE A 516 -11.63 -10.27 -12.85
CA PHE A 516 -10.72 -11.41 -12.84
C PHE A 516 -10.94 -12.34 -14.04
N THR A 517 -12.20 -12.69 -14.31
CA THR A 517 -12.53 -13.63 -15.39
C THR A 517 -12.25 -13.04 -16.77
N GLU A 518 -12.52 -11.75 -16.98
CA GLU A 518 -12.23 -11.05 -18.24
C GLU A 518 -10.73 -11.04 -18.52
N HIS A 519 -9.89 -10.59 -17.55
CA HIS A 519 -8.44 -10.58 -17.70
C HIS A 519 -7.86 -11.99 -17.95
N CYS A 520 -8.35 -13.01 -17.21
CA CYS A 520 -7.94 -14.39 -17.46
C CYS A 520 -8.30 -14.85 -18.87
N SER A 521 -9.53 -14.59 -19.33
CA SER A 521 -9.99 -15.02 -20.66
C SER A 521 -9.22 -14.33 -21.79
N ASP A 522 -8.93 -13.02 -21.63
CA ASP A 522 -8.12 -12.27 -22.59
C ASP A 522 -6.68 -12.81 -22.61
N ALA A 523 -6.07 -13.08 -21.45
CA ALA A 523 -4.74 -13.68 -21.36
C ALA A 523 -4.70 -15.07 -22.04
N GLU A 524 -5.64 -15.94 -21.72
CA GLU A 524 -5.75 -17.29 -22.29
C GLU A 524 -5.89 -17.26 -23.82
N PHE A 525 -6.74 -16.36 -24.35
CA PHE A 525 -6.91 -16.18 -25.80
C PHE A 525 -5.63 -15.71 -26.47
N LEU A 526 -4.97 -14.69 -25.93
CA LEU A 526 -3.73 -14.15 -26.47
C LEU A 526 -2.58 -15.17 -26.41
N ILE A 527 -2.42 -15.88 -25.30
CA ILE A 527 -1.38 -16.90 -25.13
C ILE A 527 -1.60 -18.06 -26.11
N SER A 528 -2.83 -18.49 -26.34
CA SER A 528 -3.14 -19.57 -27.29
C SER A 528 -2.68 -19.25 -28.72
N ALA A 529 -2.61 -17.98 -29.10
CA ALA A 529 -2.12 -17.53 -30.41
C ALA A 529 -0.58 -17.49 -30.52
N LEU A 530 0.14 -17.63 -29.41
CA LEU A 530 1.60 -17.70 -29.39
C LEU A 530 2.13 -19.14 -29.54
N MET A 531 1.25 -20.14 -29.50
CA MET A 531 1.62 -21.54 -29.64
C MET A 531 2.04 -21.88 -31.08
N PRO A 532 2.94 -22.86 -31.29
CA PRO A 532 3.50 -23.16 -32.61
C PRO A 532 2.47 -23.45 -33.71
N ASP A 533 1.37 -24.09 -33.35
CA ASP A 533 0.33 -24.53 -34.30
C ASP A 533 -0.87 -23.57 -34.37
N ALA A 534 -0.74 -22.36 -33.78
CA ALA A 534 -1.83 -21.41 -33.74
C ALA A 534 -2.15 -20.84 -35.13
N THR A 535 -3.44 -20.83 -35.48
CA THR A 535 -3.94 -20.33 -36.78
C THR A 535 -4.60 -18.95 -36.68
N HIS A 536 -4.71 -18.39 -35.47
CA HIS A 536 -5.49 -17.17 -35.19
C HIS A 536 -4.64 -15.97 -34.75
N LEU A 537 -3.34 -15.94 -35.09
CA LEU A 537 -2.43 -14.84 -34.72
C LEU A 537 -2.96 -13.46 -35.13
N SER A 538 -3.53 -13.33 -36.34
CA SER A 538 -4.09 -12.05 -36.81
C SER A 538 -5.28 -11.59 -35.97
N ALA A 539 -6.16 -12.49 -35.55
CA ALA A 539 -7.26 -12.18 -34.64
C ALA A 539 -6.75 -11.76 -33.26
N ALA A 540 -5.71 -12.44 -32.76
CA ALA A 540 -5.07 -12.08 -31.50
C ALA A 540 -4.35 -10.72 -31.57
N GLN A 541 -3.73 -10.37 -32.69
CA GLN A 541 -3.15 -9.02 -32.91
C GLN A 541 -4.23 -7.93 -32.86
N SER A 542 -5.37 -8.16 -33.50
CA SER A 542 -6.51 -7.22 -33.44
C SER A 542 -7.02 -7.08 -32.00
N ARG A 543 -7.20 -8.20 -31.29
CA ARG A 543 -7.63 -8.19 -29.90
C ARG A 543 -6.61 -7.51 -28.98
N ALA A 544 -5.31 -7.76 -29.17
CA ALA A 544 -4.25 -7.10 -28.42
C ALA A 544 -4.24 -5.57 -28.60
N ALA A 545 -4.54 -5.09 -29.80
CA ALA A 545 -4.66 -3.66 -30.08
C ALA A 545 -5.89 -3.05 -29.36
N GLU A 546 -7.06 -3.71 -29.38
CA GLU A 546 -8.25 -3.28 -28.64
C GLU A 546 -7.99 -3.24 -27.13
N LEU A 547 -7.35 -4.29 -26.59
CA LEU A 547 -7.01 -4.37 -25.18
C LEU A 547 -5.98 -3.32 -24.76
N TRP A 548 -5.03 -2.98 -25.63
CA TRP A 548 -4.09 -1.89 -25.36
C TRP A 548 -4.79 -0.54 -25.19
N GLU A 549 -5.82 -0.24 -25.96
CA GLU A 549 -6.62 0.99 -25.78
C GLU A 549 -7.40 0.98 -24.44
N ARG A 550 -7.83 -0.20 -23.97
CA ARG A 550 -8.54 -0.36 -22.72
C ARG A 550 -7.61 -0.37 -21.50
N ASP A 551 -6.56 -1.20 -21.56
CA ASP A 551 -5.66 -1.50 -20.45
C ASP A 551 -4.25 -0.96 -20.72
N HIS A 552 -4.16 0.36 -20.88
CA HIS A 552 -2.95 1.08 -21.28
C HIS A 552 -1.97 1.25 -20.11
N VAL A 553 -1.27 0.16 -19.75
CA VAL A 553 -0.27 0.16 -18.67
C VAL A 553 1.04 -0.50 -19.14
N PHE A 554 2.13 -0.17 -18.45
CA PHE A 554 3.44 -0.80 -18.64
C PHE A 554 3.91 -0.80 -20.11
N PRO A 555 4.19 0.37 -20.69
CA PRO A 555 4.55 0.48 -22.11
C PRO A 555 5.80 -0.33 -22.47
N GLU A 556 6.73 -0.54 -21.54
CA GLU A 556 8.01 -1.22 -21.77
C GLU A 556 8.01 -2.70 -21.34
N ILE A 557 6.84 -3.31 -21.11
CA ILE A 557 6.69 -4.67 -20.57
C ILE A 557 7.44 -5.74 -21.39
N LEU A 558 7.53 -5.57 -22.72
CA LEU A 558 8.24 -6.53 -23.58
C LEU A 558 9.72 -6.65 -23.22
N GLY A 559 10.36 -5.52 -22.89
CA GLY A 559 11.74 -5.49 -22.40
C GLY A 559 11.90 -6.23 -21.08
N ALA A 560 10.94 -6.07 -20.18
CA ALA A 560 10.93 -6.75 -18.89
C ALA A 560 10.77 -8.27 -19.05
N ILE A 561 9.84 -8.74 -19.90
CA ILE A 561 9.65 -10.17 -20.21
C ILE A 561 10.96 -10.77 -20.74
N LYS A 562 11.64 -10.06 -21.66
CA LYS A 562 12.91 -10.53 -22.23
C LYS A 562 13.99 -10.72 -21.15
N LEU A 563 14.15 -9.76 -20.25
CA LEU A 563 15.15 -9.84 -19.19
C LEU A 563 14.86 -11.04 -18.26
N VAL A 564 13.61 -11.23 -17.87
CA VAL A 564 13.20 -12.37 -17.04
C VAL A 564 13.42 -13.69 -17.75
N SER A 565 13.04 -13.80 -19.04
CA SER A 565 13.25 -15.03 -19.84
C SER A 565 14.74 -15.37 -20.03
N ASP A 566 15.61 -14.37 -20.10
CA ASP A 566 17.08 -14.53 -20.18
C ASP A 566 17.70 -14.88 -18.80
N GLY A 567 16.93 -14.98 -17.73
CA GLY A 567 17.42 -15.17 -16.36
C GLY A 567 18.22 -13.98 -15.82
N LYS A 568 17.99 -12.78 -16.36
CA LYS A 568 18.66 -11.55 -15.94
C LYS A 568 17.78 -10.76 -14.97
N ALA A 569 18.41 -10.13 -13.98
CA ALA A 569 17.73 -9.21 -13.10
C ALA A 569 17.24 -7.97 -13.89
N LEU A 570 16.05 -7.49 -13.54
CA LEU A 570 15.52 -6.19 -13.99
C LEU A 570 16.16 -5.09 -13.10
N SER A 571 17.44 -4.80 -13.32
CA SER A 571 18.19 -3.78 -12.57
C SER A 571 18.11 -2.39 -13.21
#